data_b876c6b69f8bde1c3b31639645eaa226
#
_entry.id   b876c6b69f8bde1c3b31639645eaa226
#
_cell.length_a   1.000
_cell.length_b   1.000
_cell.length_c   1.000
_cell.angle_alpha   90.00
_cell.angle_beta   90.00
_cell.angle_gamma   90.00
#
_symmetry.space_group_name_H-M   'P 1'
#
loop_
_entity.id
_entity.type
_entity.pdbx_description
1 polymer ?
#
loop_
_entity_poly.entity_id
_entity_poly.type
_entity_poly.pdbx_seq_one_letter_code
_entity_poly.pdbx_strand_id
1 'polypeptide(L)'
;MRILVDITHPAHAHFFRHAITAWRADGHEVLITSRDKDMTFTLLDEFGFEHTRIGRARRGVAGLGIELAGRAWALNRIVRAFRPDVATAIAGTFIAYGCLPGRVPTVVFYDTEHAKVSNAITFPLATAVITPRAYQKSAGAK
;
A
#
# COMPACT_ATOMS: atom_id res chain seq x y z
N MET A 1 2.59 -13.87 -11.77
CA MET A 1 1.62 -12.83 -11.38
C MET A 1 2.29 -11.46 -11.38
N ARG A 2 1.51 -10.40 -11.55
CA ARG A 2 1.94 -8.99 -11.44
C ARG A 2 1.45 -8.44 -10.10
N ILE A 3 2.37 -8.09 -9.23
CA ILE A 3 2.08 -7.68 -7.85
C ILE A 3 2.45 -6.20 -7.68
N LEU A 4 1.51 -5.39 -7.21
CA LEU A 4 1.76 -3.99 -6.86
C LEU A 4 1.88 -3.85 -5.34
N VAL A 5 3.00 -3.29 -4.87
CA VAL A 5 3.27 -3.05 -3.44
C VAL A 5 3.40 -1.56 -3.18
N ASP A 6 2.52 -0.98 -2.33
CA ASP A 6 2.61 0.44 -1.96
C ASP A 6 3.28 0.63 -0.59
N ILE A 7 4.45 1.24 -0.58
CA ILE A 7 5.29 1.46 0.61
C ILE A 7 5.24 2.93 1.00
N THR A 8 4.58 3.22 2.12
CA THR A 8 4.32 4.59 2.59
C THR A 8 5.08 4.99 3.85
N HIS A 9 5.83 4.05 4.44
CA HIS A 9 6.61 4.26 5.66
C HIS A 9 7.82 3.30 5.67
N PRO A 10 8.97 3.64 6.31
CA PRO A 10 10.13 2.76 6.40
C PRO A 10 9.82 1.36 6.95
N ALA A 11 8.96 1.26 7.97
CA ALA A 11 8.55 -0.03 8.53
C ALA A 11 7.89 -0.96 7.49
N HIS A 12 7.19 -0.40 6.50
CA HIS A 12 6.58 -1.18 5.41
C HIS A 12 7.65 -1.79 4.49
N ALA A 13 8.76 -1.07 4.26
CA ALA A 13 9.89 -1.59 3.49
C ALA A 13 10.50 -2.83 4.17
N HIS A 14 10.72 -2.77 5.47
CA HIS A 14 11.18 -3.93 6.25
C HIS A 14 10.17 -5.08 6.21
N PHE A 15 8.88 -4.80 6.38
CA PHE A 15 7.83 -5.81 6.38
C PHE A 15 7.77 -6.58 5.04
N PHE A 16 7.81 -5.87 3.92
CA PHE A 16 7.68 -6.49 2.60
C PHE A 16 9.00 -6.99 2.00
N ARG A 17 10.16 -6.63 2.59
CA ARG A 17 11.48 -6.94 2.03
C ARG A 17 11.63 -8.40 1.59
N HIS A 18 11.36 -9.32 2.50
CA HIS A 18 11.54 -10.74 2.21
C HIS A 18 10.48 -11.29 1.26
N ALA A 19 9.23 -10.82 1.39
CA ALA A 19 8.16 -11.20 0.48
C ALA A 19 8.43 -10.74 -0.97
N ILE A 20 8.88 -9.49 -1.16
CA ILE A 20 9.26 -8.95 -2.48
C ILE A 20 10.38 -9.81 -3.09
N THR A 21 11.41 -10.12 -2.31
CA THR A 21 12.53 -10.95 -2.77
C THR A 21 12.06 -12.35 -3.18
N ALA A 22 11.22 -12.99 -2.37
CA ALA A 22 10.68 -14.32 -2.66
C ALA A 22 9.79 -14.30 -3.91
N TRP A 23 8.86 -13.35 -4.03
CA TRP A 23 7.99 -13.23 -5.20
C TRP A 23 8.79 -13.03 -6.49
N ARG A 24 9.84 -12.22 -6.47
CA ARG A 24 10.71 -12.04 -7.64
C ARG A 24 11.47 -13.33 -7.98
N ALA A 25 11.95 -14.06 -6.97
CA ALA A 25 12.62 -15.35 -7.16
C ALA A 25 11.67 -16.41 -7.77
N ASP A 26 10.38 -16.35 -7.40
CA ASP A 26 9.33 -17.21 -7.96
C ASP A 26 8.85 -16.77 -9.36
N GLY A 27 9.51 -15.78 -9.97
CA GLY A 27 9.19 -15.30 -11.31
C GLY A 27 7.97 -14.35 -11.38
N HIS A 28 7.58 -13.75 -10.27
CA HIS A 28 6.53 -12.73 -10.26
C HIS A 28 7.10 -11.35 -10.61
N GLU A 29 6.35 -10.56 -11.36
CA GLU A 29 6.67 -9.18 -11.66
C GLU A 29 6.18 -8.29 -10.51
N VAL A 30 7.11 -7.68 -9.76
CA VAL A 30 6.77 -6.85 -8.59
C VAL A 30 7.10 -5.40 -8.87
N LEU A 31 6.07 -4.55 -8.92
CA LEU A 31 6.19 -3.09 -8.98
C LEU A 31 6.02 -2.52 -7.58
N ILE A 32 6.96 -1.68 -7.16
CA ILE A 32 6.91 -0.99 -5.88
C ILE A 32 6.59 0.48 -6.11
N THR A 33 5.56 0.99 -5.43
CA THR A 33 5.32 2.42 -5.31
C THR A 33 5.70 2.91 -3.92
N SER A 34 6.17 4.14 -3.81
CA SER A 34 6.67 4.67 -2.55
C SER A 34 6.23 6.11 -2.29
N ARG A 35 6.19 6.47 -1.00
CA ARG A 35 5.85 7.80 -0.50
C ARG A 35 7.09 8.46 0.09
N ASP A 36 7.30 9.74 -0.23
CA ASP A 36 8.33 10.56 0.42
C ASP A 36 7.93 10.84 1.88
N LYS A 37 8.38 9.97 2.76
CA LYS A 37 8.19 10.08 4.20
C LYS A 37 9.41 9.50 4.91
N ASP A 38 10.00 10.29 5.80
CA ASP A 38 11.18 9.90 6.57
C ASP A 38 12.30 9.35 5.64
N MET A 39 12.88 8.23 5.95
CA MET A 39 13.94 7.58 5.17
C MET A 39 13.42 6.48 4.22
N THR A 40 12.14 6.50 3.82
CA THR A 40 11.55 5.41 3.02
C THR A 40 12.29 5.18 1.69
N PHE A 41 12.64 6.26 0.99
CA PHE A 41 13.35 6.16 -0.30
C PHE A 41 14.76 5.60 -0.12
N THR A 42 15.52 6.17 0.83
CA THR A 42 16.88 5.71 1.14
C THR A 42 16.91 4.23 1.47
N LEU A 43 15.96 3.77 2.29
CA LEU A 43 15.88 2.38 2.70
C LEU A 43 15.55 1.43 1.54
N LEU A 44 14.67 1.83 0.63
CA LEU A 44 14.36 1.04 -0.56
C LEU A 44 15.55 0.98 -1.52
N ASP A 45 16.26 2.10 -1.69
CA ASP A 45 17.48 2.18 -2.50
C ASP A 45 18.60 1.28 -1.89
N GLU A 46 18.77 1.30 -0.54
CA GLU A 46 19.72 0.41 0.18
C GLU A 46 19.37 -1.09 0.03
N PHE A 47 18.09 -1.42 -0.05
CA PHE A 47 17.65 -2.80 -0.31
C PHE A 47 17.80 -3.22 -1.78
N GLY A 48 18.21 -2.31 -2.66
CA GLY A 48 18.32 -2.57 -4.10
C GLY A 48 16.96 -2.70 -4.78
N PHE A 49 15.92 -2.08 -4.23
CA PHE A 49 14.58 -2.13 -4.80
C PHE A 49 14.31 -0.90 -5.67
N GLU A 50 14.21 -1.11 -6.97
CA GLU A 50 13.64 -0.09 -7.86
C GLU A 50 12.20 0.21 -7.45
N HIS A 51 11.88 1.51 -7.33
CA HIS A 51 10.55 1.93 -6.91
C HIS A 51 10.07 3.22 -7.58
N THR A 52 8.79 3.32 -7.84
CA THR A 52 8.14 4.51 -8.38
C THR A 52 7.76 5.45 -7.25
N ARG A 53 8.37 6.63 -7.22
CA ARG A 53 8.15 7.66 -6.19
C ARG A 53 6.84 8.41 -6.45
N ILE A 54 5.86 8.32 -5.53
CA ILE A 54 4.56 8.96 -5.66
C ILE A 54 4.26 9.81 -4.44
N GLY A 55 4.17 11.13 -4.66
CA GLY A 55 3.72 12.10 -3.67
C GLY A 55 4.65 12.24 -2.47
N ARG A 56 4.33 13.25 -1.67
CA ARG A 56 5.01 13.60 -0.42
C ARG A 56 4.01 13.67 0.71
N ALA A 57 4.42 13.30 1.91
CA ALA A 57 3.59 13.40 3.10
C ALA A 57 3.18 14.87 3.36
N ARG A 58 1.88 15.10 3.53
CA ARG A 58 1.31 16.43 3.86
C ARG A 58 0.80 16.44 5.30
N ARG A 59 0.80 17.62 5.92
CA ARG A 59 0.33 17.82 7.29
C ARG A 59 -1.11 18.33 7.30
N GLY A 60 -1.84 17.99 8.37
CA GLY A 60 -3.22 18.44 8.61
C GLY A 60 -4.27 17.67 7.78
N VAL A 61 -5.55 17.80 8.18
CA VAL A 61 -6.68 17.05 7.59
C VAL A 61 -6.88 17.43 6.11
N ALA A 62 -6.84 18.72 5.78
CA ALA A 62 -6.94 19.18 4.39
C ALA A 62 -5.78 18.68 3.53
N GLY A 63 -4.55 18.72 4.07
CA GLY A 63 -3.37 18.18 3.40
C GLY A 63 -3.49 16.68 3.13
N LEU A 64 -4.03 15.92 4.08
CA LEU A 64 -4.26 14.49 3.92
C LEU A 64 -5.29 14.19 2.83
N GLY A 65 -6.38 14.96 2.75
CA GLY A 65 -7.39 14.83 1.69
C GLY A 65 -6.83 15.07 0.29
N ILE A 66 -6.03 16.15 0.12
CA ILE A 66 -5.35 16.47 -1.14
C ILE A 66 -4.34 15.37 -1.50
N GLU A 67 -3.60 14.87 -0.51
CA GLU A 67 -2.65 13.78 -0.72
C GLU A 67 -3.36 12.50 -1.14
N LEU A 68 -4.48 12.15 -0.48
CA LEU A 68 -5.27 10.97 -0.82
C LEU A 68 -5.74 11.04 -2.29
N ALA A 69 -6.33 12.15 -2.71
CA ALA A 69 -6.79 12.32 -4.07
C ALA A 69 -5.65 12.22 -5.10
N GLY A 70 -4.55 12.94 -4.84
CA GLY A 70 -3.39 12.94 -5.73
C GLY A 70 -2.71 11.57 -5.84
N ARG A 71 -2.51 10.88 -4.71
CA ARG A 71 -1.91 9.53 -4.72
C ARG A 71 -2.84 8.49 -5.33
N ALA A 72 -4.13 8.52 -5.00
CA ALA A 72 -5.10 7.61 -5.60
C ALA A 72 -5.14 7.75 -7.13
N TRP A 73 -5.11 8.99 -7.64
CA TRP A 73 -5.04 9.24 -9.07
C TRP A 73 -3.74 8.73 -9.71
N ALA A 74 -2.58 9.00 -9.09
CA ALA A 74 -1.29 8.52 -9.57
C ALA A 74 -1.21 6.99 -9.55
N LEU A 75 -1.68 6.36 -8.46
CA LEU A 75 -1.78 4.90 -8.35
C LEU A 75 -2.72 4.31 -9.42
N ASN A 76 -3.85 4.95 -9.68
CA ASN A 76 -4.77 4.50 -10.74
C ASN A 76 -4.10 4.51 -12.12
N ARG A 77 -3.30 5.53 -12.44
CA ARG A 77 -2.52 5.56 -13.70
C ARG A 77 -1.53 4.40 -13.78
N ILE A 78 -0.83 4.10 -12.68
CA ILE A 78 0.10 2.98 -12.59
C ILE A 78 -0.64 1.65 -12.73
N VAL A 79 -1.76 1.48 -12.03
CA VAL A 79 -2.63 0.29 -12.14
C VAL A 79 -3.06 0.05 -13.59
N ARG A 80 -3.46 1.09 -14.31
CA ARG A 80 -3.84 0.97 -15.74
C ARG A 80 -2.68 0.55 -16.65
N ALA A 81 -1.47 1.05 -16.37
CA ALA A 81 -0.27 0.75 -17.16
C ALA A 81 0.29 -0.63 -16.80
N PHE A 82 0.46 -0.91 -15.52
CA PHE A 82 1.06 -2.14 -15.00
C PHE A 82 0.09 -3.32 -15.02
N ARG A 83 -1.23 -3.10 -14.87
CA ARG A 83 -2.28 -4.12 -14.80
C ARG A 83 -1.97 -5.22 -13.77
N PRO A 84 -1.83 -4.87 -12.48
CA PRO A 84 -1.52 -5.86 -11.47
C PRO A 84 -2.66 -6.86 -11.27
N ASP A 85 -2.32 -8.11 -10.98
CA ASP A 85 -3.28 -9.16 -10.59
C ASP A 85 -3.75 -8.96 -9.15
N VAL A 86 -2.86 -8.37 -8.31
CA VAL A 86 -3.12 -8.06 -6.90
C VAL A 86 -2.29 -6.86 -6.46
N ALA A 87 -2.83 -6.09 -5.53
CA ALA A 87 -2.13 -4.98 -4.89
C ALA A 87 -2.11 -5.14 -3.37
N THR A 88 -1.02 -4.72 -2.72
CA THR A 88 -0.86 -4.86 -1.27
C THR A 88 -0.18 -3.67 -0.62
N ALA A 89 -0.53 -3.39 0.64
CA ALA A 89 0.08 -2.36 1.47
C ALA A 89 -0.20 -2.61 2.96
N ILE A 90 0.55 -1.91 3.84
CA ILE A 90 0.14 -1.73 5.24
C ILE A 90 -0.69 -0.44 5.31
N ALA A 91 -1.78 -0.46 6.08
CA ALA A 91 -2.75 0.64 6.21
C ALA A 91 -3.34 1.15 4.88
N GLY A 92 -3.40 0.34 3.87
CA GLY A 92 -3.65 0.46 2.46
C GLY A 92 -4.67 1.47 1.91
N THR A 93 -4.92 2.60 2.57
CA THR A 93 -5.93 3.58 2.13
C THR A 93 -5.65 4.07 0.70
N PHE A 94 -4.43 4.50 0.41
CA PHE A 94 -4.08 5.02 -0.92
C PHE A 94 -4.25 3.97 -2.02
N ILE A 95 -3.80 2.73 -1.76
CA ILE A 95 -3.84 1.66 -2.75
C ILE A 95 -5.26 1.16 -2.99
N ALA A 96 -6.09 1.10 -1.93
CA ALA A 96 -7.49 0.71 -2.05
C ALA A 96 -8.26 1.67 -2.98
N TYR A 97 -8.11 2.98 -2.79
CA TYR A 97 -8.71 3.98 -3.68
C TYR A 97 -8.09 3.97 -5.08
N GLY A 98 -6.78 3.80 -5.21
CA GLY A 98 -6.09 3.76 -6.50
C GLY A 98 -6.47 2.54 -7.36
N CYS A 99 -6.74 1.42 -6.72
CA CYS A 99 -7.12 0.16 -7.38
C CYS A 99 -8.62 0.06 -7.69
N LEU A 100 -9.46 0.83 -7.00
CA LEU A 100 -10.93 0.75 -7.10
C LEU A 100 -11.46 0.87 -8.54
N PRO A 101 -11.03 1.85 -9.36
CA PRO A 101 -11.54 1.97 -10.73
C PRO A 101 -11.16 0.80 -11.64
N GLY A 102 -10.02 0.16 -11.39
CA GLY A 102 -9.54 -1.02 -12.12
C GLY A 102 -10.04 -2.35 -11.56
N ARG A 103 -10.79 -2.32 -10.45
CA ARG A 103 -11.27 -3.52 -9.73
C ARG A 103 -10.15 -4.50 -9.39
N VAL A 104 -8.94 -4.00 -9.16
CA VAL A 104 -7.80 -4.83 -8.78
C VAL A 104 -7.97 -5.30 -7.34
N PRO A 105 -7.88 -6.60 -7.06
CA PRO A 105 -7.93 -7.14 -5.70
C PRO A 105 -6.86 -6.50 -4.82
N THR A 106 -7.24 -6.06 -3.62
CA THR A 106 -6.34 -5.45 -2.65
C THR A 106 -6.28 -6.25 -1.36
N VAL A 107 -5.08 -6.61 -0.93
CA VAL A 107 -4.80 -7.26 0.35
C VAL A 107 -4.08 -6.24 1.24
N VAL A 108 -4.72 -5.81 2.31
CA VAL A 108 -4.16 -4.79 3.21
C VAL A 108 -3.85 -5.37 4.58
N PHE A 109 -2.69 -4.99 5.11
CA PHE A 109 -2.27 -5.37 6.44
C PHE A 109 -2.51 -4.22 7.41
N TYR A 110 -2.96 -4.52 8.61
CA TYR A 110 -3.15 -3.54 9.67
C TYR A 110 -2.50 -4.02 10.97
N ASP A 111 -1.77 -3.13 11.61
CA ASP A 111 -1.01 -3.38 12.83
C ASP A 111 -1.53 -2.57 14.03
N THR A 112 -2.48 -1.65 13.82
CA THR A 112 -3.00 -0.76 14.86
C THR A 112 -4.52 -0.56 14.77
N GLU A 113 -5.20 -0.66 15.92
CA GLU A 113 -6.63 -0.39 16.07
C GLU A 113 -6.95 1.11 16.12
N HIS A 114 -5.96 1.94 16.41
CA HIS A 114 -6.17 3.38 16.67
C HIS A 114 -6.45 4.18 15.39
N ALA A 115 -6.12 3.65 14.23
CA ALA A 115 -6.35 4.31 12.94
C ALA A 115 -7.82 4.27 12.48
N LYS A 116 -8.78 4.63 13.37
CA LYS A 116 -10.22 4.45 13.16
C LYS A 116 -10.72 5.02 11.83
N VAL A 117 -10.29 6.23 11.47
CA VAL A 117 -10.71 6.88 10.21
C VAL A 117 -10.16 6.12 9.01
N SER A 118 -8.86 5.80 9.01
CA SER A 118 -8.25 5.00 7.94
C SER A 118 -8.94 3.64 7.79
N ASN A 119 -9.20 2.96 8.91
CA ASN A 119 -9.88 1.66 8.90
C ASN A 119 -11.29 1.77 8.30
N ALA A 120 -12.07 2.77 8.73
CA ALA A 120 -13.45 2.96 8.27
C ALA A 120 -13.55 3.22 6.76
N ILE A 121 -12.59 3.93 6.16
CA ILE A 121 -12.61 4.24 4.73
C ILE A 121 -11.88 3.22 3.86
N THR A 122 -11.02 2.37 4.44
CA THR A 122 -10.23 1.37 3.68
C THR A 122 -10.89 -0.01 3.69
N PHE A 123 -11.36 -0.48 4.85
CA PHE A 123 -11.89 -1.83 4.99
C PHE A 123 -13.03 -2.17 4.03
N PRO A 124 -14.00 -1.28 3.75
CA PRO A 124 -15.05 -1.56 2.78
C PRO A 124 -14.54 -1.77 1.35
N LEU A 125 -13.40 -1.18 1.01
CA LEU A 125 -12.82 -1.21 -0.35
C LEU A 125 -11.79 -2.34 -0.54
N ALA A 126 -11.19 -2.82 0.54
CA ALA A 126 -10.20 -3.89 0.48
C ALA A 126 -10.85 -5.24 0.20
N THR A 127 -10.22 -6.06 -0.63
CA THR A 127 -10.66 -7.44 -0.89
C THR A 127 -10.40 -8.33 0.32
N ALA A 128 -9.26 -8.13 0.99
CA ALA A 128 -8.92 -8.81 2.23
C ALA A 128 -8.18 -7.86 3.18
N VAL A 129 -8.50 -8.00 4.48
CA VAL A 129 -7.82 -7.28 5.56
C VAL A 129 -7.15 -8.29 6.47
N ILE A 130 -5.84 -8.17 6.65
CA ILE A 130 -5.04 -9.07 7.49
C ILE A 130 -4.57 -8.30 8.72
N THR A 131 -4.84 -8.86 9.90
CA THR A 131 -4.45 -8.27 11.18
C THR A 131 -3.66 -9.28 12.02
N PRO A 132 -2.78 -8.84 12.93
CA PRO A 132 -2.15 -9.72 13.90
C PRO A 132 -3.19 -10.40 14.80
N ARG A 133 -2.85 -11.58 15.35
CA ARG A 133 -3.73 -12.29 16.32
C ARG A 133 -4.06 -11.45 17.56
N ALA A 134 -3.18 -10.54 17.94
CA ALA A 134 -3.37 -9.64 19.08
C ALA A 134 -4.31 -8.45 18.78
N TYR A 135 -4.79 -8.31 17.55
CA TYR A 135 -5.70 -7.24 17.17
C TYR A 135 -7.06 -7.42 17.87
N GLN A 136 -7.44 -6.44 18.72
CA GLN A 136 -8.59 -6.61 19.63
C GLN A 136 -9.96 -6.33 18.97
N LYS A 137 -9.98 -5.73 17.78
CA LYS A 137 -11.20 -5.47 17.04
C LYS A 137 -11.25 -6.34 15.80
N SER A 138 -12.28 -7.16 15.70
CA SER A 138 -12.54 -7.86 14.44
C SER A 138 -12.61 -6.88 13.28
N ALA A 139 -11.79 -7.08 12.28
CA ALA A 139 -11.80 -6.29 11.04
C ALA A 139 -13.06 -6.54 10.19
N GLY A 140 -14.05 -7.23 10.75
CA GLY A 140 -15.24 -7.70 10.04
C GLY A 140 -14.84 -8.79 9.04
N ALA A 141 -15.22 -10.03 9.29
CA ALA A 141 -15.06 -11.07 8.29
C ALA A 141 -15.87 -10.68 7.06
N LYS A 142 -15.20 -10.45 5.93
CA LYS A 142 -15.81 -10.44 4.60
C LYS A 142 -15.69 -11.82 4.01
#